data_8ac1d9b5791ccb6b89e5ee79d7abdfbd
#
_entry.id   8ac1d9b5791ccb6b89e5ee79d7abdfbd
#
_cell.length_a   1.000
_cell.length_b   1.000
_cell.length_c   1.000
_cell.angle_alpha   90.00
_cell.angle_beta   90.00
_cell.angle_gamma   90.00
#
_symmetry.space_group_name_H-M   'P 1'
#
loop_
_entity.id
_entity.type
_entity.pdbx_description
1 polymer ?
#
loop_
_entity_poly.entity_id
_entity_poly.type
_entity_poly.pdbx_seq_one_letter_code
_entity_poly.pdbx_strand_id
1 'polypeptide(L)' 'MSGRPVKHSLTLKGHRTSVSLEEEFWRAFRDIAGARGVPLNVLAAEIDAGRGDIGLASAIRVFVLKTLQNRHET' A
#
# COMPACT_ATOMS: atom_id res chain seq x y z
N MET A 1 18.97 3.88 -11.34
CA MET A 1 17.56 4.02 -11.62
C MET A 1 16.76 2.84 -11.10
N SER A 2 15.81 3.08 -10.27
CA SER A 2 14.98 2.00 -9.79
C SER A 2 13.86 1.79 -10.80
N GLY A 3 13.20 0.75 -10.76
CA GLY A 3 12.09 0.36 -11.62
C GLY A 3 11.68 -1.03 -11.25
N ARG A 4 12.48 -1.65 -10.40
CA ARG A 4 12.20 -2.98 -9.93
C ARG A 4 11.48 -2.92 -8.59
N PRO A 5 10.53 -3.81 -8.36
CA PRO A 5 9.90 -3.89 -7.05
C PRO A 5 10.93 -4.24 -5.97
N VAL A 6 10.78 -3.60 -4.83
CA VAL A 6 11.60 -3.85 -3.66
C VAL A 6 10.73 -4.51 -2.60
N LYS A 7 11.28 -5.53 -1.95
CA LYS A 7 10.56 -6.28 -0.94
C LYS A 7 10.54 -5.51 0.38
N HIS A 8 9.35 -5.30 0.90
CA HIS A 8 9.14 -4.62 2.18
C HIS A 8 8.37 -5.52 3.13
N SER A 9 8.75 -5.50 4.40
CA SER A 9 8.07 -6.29 5.43
C SER A 9 6.89 -5.51 5.98
N LEU A 10 5.81 -6.21 6.24
CA LEU A 10 4.61 -5.67 6.88
C LEU A 10 4.15 -6.64 7.96
N THR A 11 3.49 -6.11 8.98
CA THR A 11 2.85 -6.94 10.00
C THR A 11 1.37 -6.65 9.97
N LEU A 12 0.58 -7.65 9.59
CA LEU A 12 -0.87 -7.50 9.43
C LEU A 12 -1.55 -8.37 10.48
N LYS A 13 -2.21 -7.73 11.43
CA LYS A 13 -2.94 -8.41 12.49
C LYS A 13 -2.07 -9.46 13.20
N GLY A 14 -0.83 -9.09 13.51
CA GLY A 14 0.10 -9.98 14.20
C GLY A 14 0.84 -10.96 13.31
N HIS A 15 0.55 -10.99 12.02
CA HIS A 15 1.22 -11.88 11.08
C HIS A 15 2.22 -11.13 10.23
N ARG A 16 3.42 -11.67 10.13
CA ARG A 16 4.44 -11.09 9.27
C ARG A 16 4.21 -11.50 7.83
N THR A 17 4.29 -10.52 6.93
CA THR A 17 4.22 -10.78 5.51
C THR A 17 5.18 -9.83 4.81
N SER A 18 5.33 -9.99 3.51
CA SER A 18 6.14 -9.08 2.71
C SER A 18 5.40 -8.75 1.44
N VAL A 19 5.72 -7.59 0.89
CA VAL A 19 5.13 -7.13 -0.34
C VAL A 19 6.24 -6.51 -1.18
N SER A 20 6.22 -6.79 -2.48
CA SER A 20 7.19 -6.21 -3.41
C SER A 20 6.51 -5.09 -4.17
N LEU A 21 7.03 -3.87 -3.98
CA LEU A 21 6.49 -2.66 -4.60
C LEU A 21 7.63 -1.82 -5.13
N GLU A 22 7.39 -1.17 -6.24
CA GLU A 22 8.29 -0.15 -6.72
C GLU A 22 8.39 0.96 -5.68
N GLU A 23 9.56 1.58 -5.57
CA GLU A 23 9.78 2.61 -4.55
C GLU A 23 8.76 3.74 -4.64
N GLU A 24 8.35 4.11 -5.84
CA GLU A 24 7.36 5.16 -6.05
C GLU A 24 6.03 4.81 -5.38
N PHE A 25 5.59 3.57 -5.54
CA PHE A 25 4.35 3.11 -4.91
C PHE A 25 4.51 2.99 -3.40
N TRP A 26 5.67 2.51 -2.93
CA TRP A 26 5.92 2.38 -1.50
C TRP A 26 5.89 3.74 -0.81
N ARG A 27 6.55 4.73 -1.38
CA ARG A 27 6.54 6.09 -0.83
C ARG A 27 5.15 6.69 -0.82
N ALA A 28 4.42 6.55 -1.92
CA ALA A 28 3.06 7.06 -2.01
C ALA A 28 2.17 6.41 -0.96
N PHE A 29 2.32 5.11 -0.77
CA PHE A 29 1.56 4.37 0.22
C PHE A 29 1.85 4.89 1.64
N ARG A 30 3.11 5.08 1.97
CA ARG A 30 3.51 5.63 3.26
C ARG A 30 2.98 7.05 3.45
N ASP A 31 3.04 7.87 2.41
CA ASP A 31 2.56 9.24 2.47
C ASP A 31 1.06 9.28 2.73
N ILE A 32 0.31 8.38 2.09
CA ILE A 32 -1.14 8.31 2.30
C ILE A 32 -1.45 7.91 3.74
N ALA A 33 -0.75 6.94 4.29
CA ALA A 33 -0.95 6.54 5.68
C ALA A 33 -0.66 7.71 6.62
N GLY A 34 0.43 8.43 6.38
CA GLY A 34 0.77 9.61 7.17
C GLY A 34 -0.28 10.70 7.09
N ALA A 35 -0.80 10.95 5.88
CA ALA A 35 -1.84 11.97 5.70
C ALA A 35 -3.14 11.59 6.40
N ARG A 36 -3.44 10.31 6.49
CA ARG A 36 -4.62 9.83 7.20
C ARG A 36 -4.41 9.70 8.70
N GLY A 37 -3.17 9.82 9.16
CA GLY A 37 -2.85 9.68 10.56
C GLY A 37 -2.99 8.25 11.07
N VAL A 38 -2.79 7.24 10.21
CA VAL A 38 -2.90 5.84 10.62
C VAL A 38 -1.55 5.15 10.43
N PRO A 39 -1.22 4.18 11.29
CA PRO A 39 0.00 3.39 11.09
C PRO A 39 -0.06 2.63 9.77
N LEU A 40 1.10 2.48 9.15
CA LEU A 40 1.18 1.82 7.85
C LEU A 40 0.62 0.39 7.88
N ASN A 41 0.93 -0.36 8.93
CA ASN A 41 0.43 -1.72 9.06
C ASN A 41 -1.09 -1.78 9.20
N VAL A 42 -1.70 -0.77 9.81
CA VAL A 42 -3.15 -0.70 9.92
C VAL A 42 -3.78 -0.48 8.54
N LEU A 43 -3.23 0.45 7.78
CA LEU A 43 -3.73 0.70 6.43
C LEU A 43 -3.55 -0.53 5.55
N ALA A 44 -2.40 -1.19 5.64
CA ALA A 44 -2.14 -2.40 4.86
C ALA A 44 -3.12 -3.52 5.24
N ALA A 45 -3.47 -3.66 6.52
CA ALA A 45 -4.42 -4.67 6.97
C ALA A 45 -5.82 -4.39 6.42
N GLU A 46 -6.22 -3.12 6.34
CA GLU A 46 -7.51 -2.76 5.75
C GLU A 46 -7.57 -3.15 4.27
N ILE A 47 -6.50 -2.87 3.54
CA ILE A 47 -6.42 -3.22 2.12
C ILE A 47 -6.45 -4.74 1.97
N ASP A 48 -5.70 -5.44 2.81
CA ASP A 48 -5.64 -6.90 2.77
C ASP A 48 -7.02 -7.52 3.00
N ALA A 49 -7.78 -6.97 3.93
CA ALA A 49 -9.12 -7.48 4.24
C ALA A 49 -10.08 -7.36 3.08
N GLY A 50 -9.90 -6.36 2.21
CA GLY A 50 -10.81 -6.11 1.10
C GLY A 50 -10.31 -6.57 -0.25
N ARG A 51 -9.17 -7.23 -0.34
CA ARG A 51 -8.57 -7.56 -1.63
C ARG A 51 -9.15 -8.81 -2.31
N GLY A 52 -9.86 -9.64 -1.59
CA GLY A 52 -10.36 -10.89 -2.15
C GLY A 52 -9.21 -11.81 -2.52
N ASP A 53 -9.19 -12.28 -3.77
CA ASP A 53 -8.15 -13.16 -4.27
C ASP A 53 -7.04 -12.43 -5.03
N ILE A 54 -7.07 -11.10 -5.02
CA ILE A 54 -6.00 -10.29 -5.64
C ILE A 54 -4.79 -10.26 -4.72
N GLY A 55 -3.59 -10.31 -5.29
CA GLY A 55 -2.37 -10.20 -4.49
C GLY A 55 -2.27 -8.87 -3.76
N LEU A 56 -1.64 -8.87 -2.60
CA LEU A 56 -1.56 -7.66 -1.77
C LEU A 56 -0.82 -6.52 -2.48
N ALA A 57 0.26 -6.83 -3.19
CA ALA A 57 0.99 -5.78 -3.92
C ALA A 57 0.10 -5.09 -4.95
N SER A 58 -0.68 -5.87 -5.71
CA SER A 58 -1.60 -5.31 -6.69
C SER A 58 -2.68 -4.48 -6.01
N ALA A 59 -3.20 -4.96 -4.90
CA ALA A 59 -4.24 -4.23 -4.15
C ALA A 59 -3.71 -2.89 -3.66
N ILE A 60 -2.47 -2.85 -3.17
CA ILE A 60 -1.85 -1.61 -2.71
C ILE A 60 -1.65 -0.63 -3.88
N ARG A 61 -1.16 -1.13 -5.04
CA ARG A 61 -1.00 -0.27 -6.21
C ARG A 61 -2.31 0.37 -6.63
N VAL A 62 -3.36 -0.42 -6.69
CA VAL A 62 -4.68 0.09 -7.08
C VAL A 62 -5.19 1.11 -6.05
N PHE A 63 -5.00 0.82 -4.77
CA PHE A 63 -5.40 1.74 -3.70
C PHE A 63 -4.67 3.09 -3.84
N VAL A 64 -3.36 3.05 -4.07
CA VAL A 64 -2.56 4.27 -4.25
C VAL A 64 -3.07 5.06 -5.45
N LEU A 65 -3.27 4.37 -6.58
CA LEU A 65 -3.73 5.03 -7.79
C LEU A 65 -5.08 5.70 -7.58
N LYS A 66 -6.03 4.99 -7.01
CA LYS A 66 -7.37 5.54 -6.77
C LYS A 66 -7.34 6.72 -5.82
N THR A 67 -6.51 6.64 -4.78
CA THR A 67 -6.40 7.74 -3.82
C THR A 67 -5.87 9.00 -4.50
N LEU A 68 -4.85 8.87 -5.32
CA LEU A 68 -4.26 10.01 -6.02
C LEU A 68 -5.22 10.57 -7.07
N GLN A 69 -5.94 9.71 -7.78
CA GLN A 69 -6.94 10.15 -8.75
C GLN A 69 -8.04 10.94 -8.07
N ASN A 70 -8.52 10.49 -6.92
CA ASN A 70 -9.57 11.18 -6.20
C ASN A 70 -9.13 12.57 -5.73
N ARG A 71 -7.85 12.73 -5.39
CA ARG A 71 -7.32 14.04 -5.01
C ARG A 71 -7.35 15.03 -6.16
N HIS A 72 -7.20 14.55 -7.38
CA HIS A 72 -7.19 15.41 -8.56
C HIS A 72 -8.59 15.78 -9.05
N GLU A 73 -9.60 15.11 -8.56
CA GLU A 73 -10.98 15.34 -9.00
C GLU A 73 -11.70 16.40 -8.21
N THR A 74 -11.05 17.03 -7.25
CA THR A 74 -11.67 18.07 -6.43
C THR A 74 -11.53 19.47 -7.01
#